data_5926a514fd81a2f60b6bef1c8a3c240d
#
_entry.id   5926a514fd81a2f60b6bef1c8a3c240d
#
_cell.length_a   1.000
_cell.length_b   1.000
_cell.length_c   1.000
_cell.angle_alpha   90.00
_cell.angle_beta   90.00
_cell.angle_gamma   90.00
#
_symmetry.space_group_name_H-M   'P 1'
#
loop_
_entity.id
_entity.type
_entity.pdbx_description
1 polymer ?
#
loop_
_entity_poly.entity_id
_entity_poly.type
_entity_poly.pdbx_seq_one_letter_code
_entity_poly.pdbx_strand_id
1 'polypeptide(L)'
;KEEYLDFYRKVFQDYKEPLFWIHLNMDYPFNLKGILYFPKINMEYESIEGTIKLYNNQVFIADNIKEVIPEFLLLLKGVIDCPDLPLNVSRSALQNDGFVKKIAEYITKKVADKLAGMCKTDKEEYDKYWDDISPFIKFGCLKDDKFCEKMNDYILFKNLDGKYLTLPECLEIKPQDEEENKENAVDENGNKVEAEVVEDKAEDETSEENTEEEKKEKIIYYVTDEQQQSQYI
;
A
#
# COMPACT_ATOMS: atom_id res chain seq x y z
N LYS A 1 -0.95 1.40 22.25
CA LYS A 1 -1.03 2.61 21.41
C LYS A 1 -0.11 3.70 21.95
N GLU A 2 -0.19 4.05 23.23
CA GLU A 2 0.62 5.11 23.86
C GLU A 2 2.12 4.89 23.73
N GLU A 3 2.62 3.68 23.94
CA GLU A 3 4.05 3.34 23.81
C GLU A 3 4.61 3.64 22.42
N TYR A 4 3.82 3.43 21.36
CA TYR A 4 4.24 3.74 19.99
C TYR A 4 4.30 5.24 19.71
N LEU A 5 3.38 6.00 20.28
CA LEU A 5 3.38 7.46 20.18
C LEU A 5 4.54 8.05 21.00
N ASP A 6 4.82 7.52 22.19
CA ASP A 6 5.96 7.93 23.00
C ASP A 6 7.29 7.61 22.32
N PHE A 7 7.39 6.44 21.69
CA PHE A 7 8.55 6.08 20.89
C PHE A 7 8.74 7.05 19.72
N TYR A 8 7.66 7.34 18.98
CA TYR A 8 7.68 8.29 17.89
C TYR A 8 8.19 9.67 18.33
N ARG A 9 7.61 10.23 19.39
CA ARG A 9 8.01 11.53 19.94
C ARG A 9 9.48 11.56 20.38
N LYS A 10 9.95 10.50 21.03
CA LYS A 10 11.34 10.39 21.51
C LYS A 10 12.35 10.28 20.37
N VAL A 11 12.05 9.49 19.35
CA VAL A 11 12.99 9.20 18.26
C VAL A 11 13.04 10.32 17.23
N PHE A 12 11.88 10.89 16.88
CA PHE A 12 11.78 11.88 15.81
C PHE A 12 11.65 13.32 16.32
N GLN A 13 11.52 13.50 17.65
CA GLN A 13 11.32 14.81 18.29
C GLN A 13 10.15 15.59 17.67
N ASP A 14 9.15 14.86 17.17
CA ASP A 14 7.97 15.38 16.53
C ASP A 14 6.78 15.28 17.49
N TYR A 15 6.15 16.41 17.76
CA TYR A 15 4.99 16.49 18.65
C TYR A 15 3.67 16.30 17.90
N LYS A 16 3.68 16.33 16.57
CA LYS A 16 2.52 15.99 15.76
C LYS A 16 2.35 14.49 15.75
N GLU A 17 1.19 14.01 16.10
CA GLU A 17 0.93 12.57 16.11
C GLU A 17 0.87 12.03 14.68
N PRO A 18 1.48 10.85 14.42
CA PRO A 18 1.34 10.18 13.16
C PRO A 18 -0.11 9.70 12.95
N LEU A 19 -0.54 9.60 11.72
CA LEU A 19 -1.87 9.10 11.36
C LEU A 19 -2.03 7.65 11.81
N PHE A 20 -1.07 6.82 11.45
CA PHE A 20 -0.97 5.41 11.82
C PHE A 20 0.46 4.91 11.63
N TRP A 21 0.68 3.63 11.92
CA TRP A 21 1.97 2.98 11.76
C TRP A 21 1.85 1.55 11.25
N ILE A 22 2.95 1.03 10.72
CA ILE A 22 3.08 -0.31 10.18
C ILE A 22 4.23 -1.01 10.89
N HIS A 23 3.98 -2.20 11.42
CA HIS A 23 5.03 -3.08 11.91
C HIS A 23 5.65 -3.85 10.76
N LEU A 24 6.98 -3.85 10.73
CA LEU A 24 7.76 -4.71 9.87
C LEU A 24 8.33 -5.82 10.75
N ASN A 25 8.07 -7.06 10.38
CA ASN A 25 8.66 -8.23 11.04
C ASN A 25 8.78 -9.34 10.01
N MET A 26 10.02 -9.75 9.75
CA MET A 26 10.36 -10.84 8.85
C MET A 26 11.55 -11.58 9.44
N ASP A 27 11.44 -12.89 9.51
CA ASP A 27 12.51 -13.77 10.02
C ASP A 27 13.16 -14.57 8.88
N TYR A 28 12.47 -14.75 7.74
CA TYR A 28 12.97 -15.46 6.57
C TYR A 28 12.42 -14.81 5.28
N PRO A 29 13.21 -14.61 4.21
CA PRO A 29 14.60 -15.05 3.98
C PRO A 29 15.67 -14.15 4.62
N PHE A 30 15.30 -13.13 5.36
CA PHE A 30 16.20 -12.23 6.07
C PHE A 30 15.54 -11.72 7.35
N ASN A 31 16.34 -11.39 8.35
CA ASN A 31 15.83 -10.79 9.56
C ASN A 31 15.64 -9.29 9.36
N LEU A 32 14.41 -8.83 9.52
CA LEU A 32 14.07 -7.42 9.46
C LEU A 32 12.99 -7.11 10.49
N LYS A 33 13.27 -6.17 11.38
CA LYS A 33 12.31 -5.66 12.34
C LYS A 33 12.24 -4.15 12.24
N GLY A 34 11.05 -3.60 12.41
CA GLY A 34 10.92 -2.16 12.34
C GLY A 34 9.51 -1.66 12.52
N ILE A 35 9.41 -0.35 12.47
CA ILE A 35 8.15 0.37 12.49
C ILE A 35 8.23 1.56 11.55
N LEU A 36 7.22 1.70 10.70
CA LEU A 36 7.04 2.85 9.82
C LEU A 36 5.83 3.64 10.28
N TYR A 37 5.97 4.95 10.37
CA TYR A 37 4.92 5.89 10.71
C TYR A 37 4.54 6.72 9.51
N PHE A 38 3.25 6.90 9.30
CA PHE A 38 2.72 7.87 8.35
C PHE A 38 2.54 9.21 9.08
N PRO A 39 3.39 10.20 8.83
CA PRO A 39 3.25 11.51 9.42
C PRO A 39 2.05 12.24 8.81
N LYS A 40 1.48 13.17 9.56
CA LYS A 40 0.53 14.11 8.99
C LYS A 40 1.29 15.13 8.14
N ILE A 41 1.03 15.12 6.83
CA ILE A 41 1.73 15.98 5.86
C ILE A 41 1.06 17.36 5.83
N ASN A 42 1.82 18.39 6.13
CA ASN A 42 1.37 19.77 5.97
C ASN A 42 2.05 20.37 4.73
N MET A 43 1.35 20.31 3.59
CA MET A 43 1.89 20.75 2.28
C MET A 43 2.23 22.24 2.21
N GLU A 44 1.74 23.06 3.14
CA GLU A 44 1.90 24.51 3.05
C GLU A 44 3.23 25.05 3.59
N TYR A 45 3.89 24.34 4.51
CA TYR A 45 4.99 24.93 5.28
C TYR A 45 6.21 24.04 5.56
N GLU A 46 6.18 22.75 5.20
CA GLU A 46 7.27 21.84 5.54
C GLU A 46 7.83 21.13 4.30
N SER A 47 9.16 21.03 4.22
CA SER A 47 9.77 20.06 3.30
C SER A 47 9.27 18.68 3.66
N ILE A 48 8.68 17.99 2.68
CA ILE A 48 8.14 16.64 2.86
C ILE A 48 9.31 15.65 2.89
N GLU A 49 10.15 15.77 3.91
CA GLU A 49 11.24 14.81 4.14
C GLU A 49 10.93 14.01 5.39
N GLY A 50 10.61 12.75 5.19
CA GLY A 50 10.57 11.78 6.28
C GLY A 50 11.98 11.46 6.77
N THR A 51 12.06 10.64 7.80
CA THR A 51 13.34 10.14 8.32
C THR A 51 13.21 8.66 8.65
N ILE A 52 13.84 7.82 7.87
CA ILE A 52 13.93 6.37 8.16
C ILE A 52 15.34 6.06 8.66
N LYS A 53 15.42 5.70 9.94
CA LYS A 53 16.66 5.35 10.63
C LYS A 53 16.96 3.86 10.42
N LEU A 54 18.11 3.56 9.84
CA LEU A 54 18.55 2.19 9.62
C LEU A 54 19.53 1.75 10.70
N TYR A 55 19.28 0.58 11.24
CA TYR A 55 20.10 -0.10 12.23
C TYR A 55 20.55 -1.47 11.69
N ASN A 56 21.63 -1.97 12.22
CA ASN A 56 22.09 -3.33 12.03
C ASN A 56 22.50 -3.88 13.41
N ASN A 57 21.81 -4.94 13.87
CA ASN A 57 21.99 -5.46 15.22
C ASN A 57 21.87 -4.37 16.31
N GLN A 58 20.86 -3.51 16.20
CA GLN A 58 20.59 -2.41 17.12
C GLN A 58 21.67 -1.29 17.12
N VAL A 59 22.63 -1.33 16.20
CA VAL A 59 23.62 -0.27 15.99
C VAL A 59 23.16 0.63 14.86
N PHE A 60 23.09 1.93 15.13
CA PHE A 60 22.71 2.92 14.13
C PHE A 60 23.73 2.98 12.99
N ILE A 61 23.22 2.95 11.76
CA ILE A 61 24.05 2.96 10.55
C ILE A 61 23.94 4.32 9.85
N ALA A 62 22.72 4.72 9.46
CA ALA A 62 22.47 6.00 8.80
C ALA A 62 20.97 6.29 8.72
N ASP A 63 20.66 7.53 8.33
CA ASP A 63 19.31 7.96 7.96
C ASP A 63 19.12 7.89 6.44
N ASN A 64 17.90 7.58 6.00
CA ASN A 64 17.42 7.73 4.62
C ASN A 64 18.36 7.12 3.56
N ILE A 65 18.78 5.88 3.76
CA ILE A 65 19.63 5.18 2.79
C ILE A 65 18.79 4.84 1.54
N LYS A 66 18.91 5.65 0.50
CA LYS A 66 18.16 5.53 -0.77
C LYS A 66 18.43 4.21 -1.51
N GLU A 67 19.57 3.60 -1.24
CA GLU A 67 19.94 2.31 -1.78
C GLU A 67 19.10 1.15 -1.23
N VAL A 68 18.60 1.29 -0.01
CA VAL A 68 17.81 0.26 0.71
C VAL A 68 16.32 0.60 0.73
N ILE A 69 16.01 1.89 0.86
CA ILE A 69 14.63 2.36 1.01
C ILE A 69 14.19 3.03 -0.30
N PRO A 70 13.10 2.56 -0.94
CA PRO A 70 12.53 3.21 -2.11
C PRO A 70 12.25 4.71 -1.88
N GLU A 71 12.52 5.53 -2.89
CA GLU A 71 12.48 6.99 -2.79
C GLU A 71 11.13 7.51 -2.26
N PHE A 72 10.03 6.95 -2.71
CA PHE A 72 8.70 7.38 -2.27
C PHE A 72 8.40 7.03 -0.82
N LEU A 73 9.06 6.00 -0.25
CA LEU A 73 8.95 5.65 1.16
C LEU A 73 9.72 6.61 2.08
N LEU A 74 10.64 7.40 1.53
CA LEU A 74 11.39 8.41 2.30
C LEU A 74 10.52 9.58 2.77
N LEU A 75 9.26 9.64 2.37
CA LEU A 75 8.27 10.56 2.95
C LEU A 75 7.79 10.10 4.33
N LEU A 76 8.04 8.84 4.71
CA LEU A 76 7.65 8.26 5.98
C LEU A 76 8.73 8.50 7.05
N LYS A 77 8.33 8.36 8.31
CA LYS A 77 9.25 8.28 9.44
C LYS A 77 9.30 6.84 9.93
N GLY A 78 10.49 6.36 10.29
CA GLY A 78 10.58 4.98 10.71
C GLY A 78 11.92 4.59 11.31
N VAL A 79 11.92 3.40 11.89
CA VAL A 79 13.13 2.72 12.39
C VAL A 79 13.11 1.31 11.84
N ILE A 80 14.19 0.90 11.21
CA ILE A 80 14.36 -0.43 10.63
C ILE A 80 15.67 -1.02 11.15
N ASP A 81 15.62 -2.22 11.70
CA ASP A 81 16.80 -3.01 12.05
C ASP A 81 16.88 -4.24 11.15
N CYS A 82 17.97 -4.35 10.41
CA CYS A 82 18.24 -5.47 9.50
C CYS A 82 19.65 -6.02 9.77
N PRO A 83 19.79 -7.06 10.62
CA PRO A 83 21.06 -7.68 10.93
C PRO A 83 21.80 -8.23 9.73
N ASP A 84 21.07 -8.71 8.73
CA ASP A 84 21.62 -9.38 7.54
C ASP A 84 22.07 -8.39 6.46
N LEU A 85 21.95 -7.08 6.68
CA LEU A 85 22.35 -6.07 5.70
C LEU A 85 23.88 -6.09 5.50
N PRO A 86 24.37 -6.21 4.26
CA PRO A 86 25.81 -6.23 3.97
C PRO A 86 26.42 -4.83 4.12
N LEU A 87 27.03 -4.55 5.28
CA LEU A 87 27.63 -3.25 5.61
C LEU A 87 29.00 -2.99 4.98
N ASN A 88 29.67 -4.05 4.51
CA ASN A 88 31.05 -3.99 4.02
C ASN A 88 31.17 -3.67 2.51
N VAL A 89 30.07 -3.25 1.88
CA VAL A 89 30.03 -2.93 0.46
C VAL A 89 29.84 -1.43 0.23
N SER A 90 30.35 -0.93 -0.90
CA SER A 90 30.13 0.47 -1.27
C SER A 90 28.64 0.74 -1.55
N ARG A 91 28.20 1.99 -1.44
CA ARG A 91 26.81 2.39 -1.76
C ARG A 91 26.38 1.93 -3.15
N SER A 92 27.25 2.05 -4.14
CA SER A 92 26.98 1.60 -5.52
C SER A 92 26.83 0.08 -5.63
N ALA A 93 27.49 -0.70 -4.79
CA ALA A 93 27.33 -2.14 -4.72
C ALA A 93 26.00 -2.52 -4.03
N LEU A 94 25.58 -1.78 -3.02
CA LEU A 94 24.28 -1.98 -2.36
C LEU A 94 23.11 -1.82 -3.31
N GLN A 95 23.15 -0.83 -4.22
CA GLN A 95 22.08 -0.60 -5.20
C GLN A 95 21.86 -1.79 -6.14
N ASN A 96 22.89 -2.55 -6.43
CA ASN A 96 22.83 -3.71 -7.33
C ASN A 96 22.68 -5.04 -6.58
N ASP A 97 22.68 -5.03 -5.26
CA ASP A 97 22.53 -6.23 -4.45
C ASP A 97 21.10 -6.75 -4.51
N GLY A 98 20.96 -8.01 -4.93
CA GLY A 98 19.64 -8.66 -5.00
C GLY A 98 18.96 -8.82 -3.64
N PHE A 99 19.72 -8.84 -2.55
CA PHE A 99 19.21 -8.89 -1.19
C PHE A 99 18.57 -7.56 -0.79
N VAL A 100 19.23 -6.45 -1.08
CA VAL A 100 18.72 -5.10 -0.81
C VAL A 100 17.41 -4.85 -1.58
N LYS A 101 17.33 -5.30 -2.83
CA LYS A 101 16.09 -5.23 -3.63
C LYS A 101 14.94 -6.00 -2.98
N LYS A 102 15.20 -7.18 -2.43
CA LYS A 102 14.17 -7.96 -1.71
C LYS A 102 13.68 -7.25 -0.44
N ILE A 103 14.57 -6.56 0.29
CA ILE A 103 14.17 -5.72 1.43
C ILE A 103 13.23 -4.61 0.96
N ALA A 104 13.62 -3.87 -0.06
CA ALA A 104 12.81 -2.79 -0.63
C ALA A 104 11.43 -3.29 -1.09
N GLU A 105 11.39 -4.40 -1.83
CA GLU A 105 10.13 -5.03 -2.29
C GLU A 105 9.24 -5.47 -1.11
N TYR A 106 9.82 -6.04 -0.06
CA TYR A 106 9.08 -6.42 1.14
C TYR A 106 8.44 -5.22 1.84
N ILE A 107 9.22 -4.16 2.06
CA ILE A 107 8.72 -2.93 2.70
C ILE A 107 7.60 -2.33 1.86
N THR A 108 7.81 -2.18 0.54
CA THR A 108 6.82 -1.69 -0.42
C THR A 108 5.53 -2.49 -0.34
N LYS A 109 5.65 -3.82 -0.38
CA LYS A 109 4.49 -4.72 -0.26
C LYS A 109 3.73 -4.50 1.04
N LYS A 110 4.41 -4.45 2.18
CA LYS A 110 3.78 -4.24 3.49
C LYS A 110 3.05 -2.91 3.60
N VAL A 111 3.61 -1.86 2.99
CA VAL A 111 2.96 -0.55 2.92
C VAL A 111 1.69 -0.61 2.07
N ALA A 112 1.77 -1.18 0.86
CA ALA A 112 0.62 -1.35 -0.02
C ALA A 112 -0.48 -2.20 0.64
N ASP A 113 -0.12 -3.35 1.23
CA ASP A 113 -1.06 -4.24 1.90
C ASP A 113 -1.77 -3.55 3.08
N LYS A 114 -1.07 -2.69 3.83
CA LYS A 114 -1.69 -1.92 4.93
C LYS A 114 -2.68 -0.89 4.40
N LEU A 115 -2.31 -0.13 3.37
CA LEU A 115 -3.17 0.90 2.78
C LEU A 115 -4.41 0.28 2.12
N ALA A 116 -4.22 -0.77 1.32
CA ALA A 116 -5.32 -1.51 0.72
C ALA A 116 -6.25 -2.14 1.77
N GLY A 117 -5.65 -2.72 2.83
CA GLY A 117 -6.41 -3.27 3.96
C GLY A 117 -7.25 -2.21 4.67
N MET A 118 -6.71 -1.02 4.92
CA MET A 118 -7.48 0.09 5.52
C MET A 118 -8.66 0.48 4.63
N CYS A 119 -8.45 0.62 3.32
CA CYS A 119 -9.54 0.95 2.40
C CYS A 119 -10.65 -0.10 2.41
N LYS A 120 -10.30 -1.40 2.54
CA LYS A 120 -11.28 -2.51 2.56
C LYS A 120 -12.02 -2.63 3.90
N THR A 121 -11.32 -2.45 5.02
CA THR A 121 -11.85 -2.79 6.37
C THR A 121 -12.33 -1.58 7.15
N ASP A 122 -11.80 -0.39 6.87
CA ASP A 122 -12.12 0.85 7.57
C ASP A 122 -12.06 2.03 6.59
N LYS A 123 -13.00 2.01 5.64
CA LYS A 123 -13.11 3.01 4.57
C LYS A 123 -13.24 4.43 5.13
N GLU A 124 -13.99 4.61 6.23
CA GLU A 124 -14.20 5.93 6.84
C GLU A 124 -12.88 6.53 7.36
N GLU A 125 -12.03 5.72 7.99
CA GLU A 125 -10.72 6.17 8.47
C GLU A 125 -9.78 6.42 7.29
N TYR A 126 -9.83 5.59 6.25
CA TYR A 126 -9.05 5.77 5.01
C TYR A 126 -9.42 7.07 4.30
N ASP A 127 -10.71 7.36 4.13
CA ASP A 127 -11.22 8.58 3.52
C ASP A 127 -10.78 9.83 4.30
N LYS A 128 -10.80 9.75 5.64
CA LYS A 128 -10.35 10.83 6.53
C LYS A 128 -8.86 11.14 6.37
N TYR A 129 -8.04 10.12 6.10
CA TYR A 129 -6.60 10.29 5.92
C TYR A 129 -6.21 10.58 4.47
N TRP A 130 -7.15 10.50 3.53
CA TRP A 130 -6.85 10.54 2.10
C TRP A 130 -6.06 11.78 1.68
N ASP A 131 -6.40 12.96 2.17
CA ASP A 131 -5.71 14.19 1.81
C ASP A 131 -4.23 14.17 2.24
N ASP A 132 -3.94 13.55 3.38
CA ASP A 132 -2.58 13.40 3.91
C ASP A 132 -1.79 12.28 3.21
N ILE A 133 -2.44 11.17 2.84
CA ILE A 133 -1.76 10.00 2.26
C ILE A 133 -1.74 9.98 0.72
N SER A 134 -2.66 10.72 0.08
CA SER A 134 -2.77 10.71 -1.38
C SER A 134 -1.51 11.17 -2.12
N PRO A 135 -0.75 12.21 -1.66
CA PRO A 135 0.50 12.59 -2.31
C PRO A 135 1.53 11.45 -2.29
N PHE A 136 1.62 10.74 -1.16
CA PHE A 136 2.49 9.58 -1.01
C PHE A 136 2.10 8.45 -1.97
N ILE A 137 0.81 8.09 -2.02
CA ILE A 137 0.32 7.01 -2.89
C ILE A 137 0.55 7.37 -4.36
N LYS A 138 0.17 8.58 -4.78
CA LYS A 138 0.34 9.04 -6.15
C LYS A 138 1.81 9.08 -6.56
N PHE A 139 2.70 9.57 -5.68
CA PHE A 139 4.13 9.58 -5.93
C PHE A 139 4.70 8.15 -6.02
N GLY A 140 4.24 7.25 -5.16
CA GLY A 140 4.60 5.84 -5.20
C GLY A 140 4.18 5.17 -6.51
N CYS A 141 2.96 5.41 -6.98
CA CYS A 141 2.46 4.89 -8.25
C CYS A 141 3.27 5.40 -9.47
N LEU A 142 3.81 6.62 -9.39
CA LEU A 142 4.67 7.16 -10.45
C LEU A 142 6.10 6.59 -10.45
N LYS A 143 6.54 6.01 -9.33
CA LYS A 143 7.92 5.53 -9.14
C LYS A 143 8.06 4.01 -9.16
N ASP A 144 7.00 3.27 -8.87
CA ASP A 144 7.03 1.81 -8.72
C ASP A 144 5.75 1.20 -9.31
N ASP A 145 5.91 0.53 -10.46
CA ASP A 145 4.79 -0.09 -11.19
C ASP A 145 4.09 -1.18 -10.36
N LYS A 146 4.84 -1.98 -9.58
CA LYS A 146 4.28 -3.02 -8.72
C LYS A 146 3.45 -2.43 -7.57
N PHE A 147 3.89 -1.29 -7.05
CA PHE A 147 3.11 -0.54 -6.06
C PHE A 147 1.85 0.03 -6.70
N CYS A 148 1.97 0.58 -7.91
CA CYS A 148 0.84 1.11 -8.67
C CYS A 148 -0.22 0.04 -8.94
N GLU A 149 0.17 -1.12 -9.45
CA GLU A 149 -0.74 -2.26 -9.70
C GLU A 149 -1.54 -2.65 -8.44
N LYS A 150 -0.90 -2.59 -7.27
CA LYS A 150 -1.56 -2.90 -6.00
C LYS A 150 -2.47 -1.79 -5.47
N MET A 151 -2.20 -0.53 -5.84
CA MET A 151 -2.89 0.62 -5.28
C MET A 151 -3.94 1.22 -6.20
N ASN A 152 -3.97 0.85 -7.49
CA ASN A 152 -4.89 1.42 -8.47
C ASN A 152 -6.35 1.43 -8.01
N ASP A 153 -6.82 0.30 -7.47
CA ASP A 153 -8.21 0.14 -7.04
C ASP A 153 -8.55 0.87 -5.74
N TYR A 154 -7.52 1.41 -5.06
CA TYR A 154 -7.65 2.09 -3.76
C TYR A 154 -7.33 3.58 -3.84
N ILE A 155 -7.14 4.12 -5.06
CA ILE A 155 -7.02 5.56 -5.28
C ILE A 155 -8.42 6.16 -5.21
N LEU A 156 -8.57 7.22 -4.41
CA LEU A 156 -9.85 7.88 -4.23
C LEU A 156 -9.99 9.11 -5.11
N PHE A 157 -11.21 9.28 -5.60
CA PHE A 157 -11.66 10.45 -6.34
C PHE A 157 -12.81 11.09 -5.57
N LYS A 158 -12.82 12.41 -5.50
CA LYS A 158 -13.88 13.16 -4.85
C LYS A 158 -15.01 13.43 -5.85
N ASN A 159 -16.22 13.00 -5.53
CA ASN A 159 -17.38 13.29 -6.35
C ASN A 159 -17.95 14.70 -6.08
N LEU A 160 -18.97 15.11 -6.83
CA LEU A 160 -19.62 16.43 -6.69
C LEU A 160 -20.30 16.64 -5.33
N ASP A 161 -20.69 15.57 -4.65
CA ASP A 161 -21.25 15.62 -3.29
C ASP A 161 -20.16 15.72 -2.21
N GLY A 162 -18.89 15.77 -2.60
CA GLY A 162 -17.75 15.83 -1.69
C GLY A 162 -17.34 14.51 -1.06
N LYS A 163 -17.89 13.37 -1.53
CA LYS A 163 -17.56 12.03 -1.05
C LYS A 163 -16.37 11.45 -1.79
N TYR A 164 -15.54 10.70 -1.09
CA TYR A 164 -14.43 9.94 -1.67
C TYR A 164 -14.90 8.57 -2.16
N LEU A 165 -14.63 8.27 -3.42
CA LEU A 165 -14.95 7.01 -4.07
C LEU A 165 -13.72 6.45 -4.77
N THR A 166 -13.56 5.13 -4.75
CA THR A 166 -12.59 4.43 -5.58
C THR A 166 -13.04 4.39 -7.04
N LEU A 167 -12.13 4.10 -7.97
CA LEU A 167 -12.49 3.95 -9.38
C LEU A 167 -13.51 2.81 -9.62
N PRO A 168 -13.37 1.63 -9.01
CA PRO A 168 -14.41 0.60 -9.08
C PRO A 168 -15.77 1.05 -8.57
N GLU A 169 -15.82 1.81 -7.46
CA GLU A 169 -17.07 2.38 -6.93
C GLU A 169 -17.68 3.40 -7.90
N CYS A 170 -16.87 4.25 -8.54
CA CYS A 170 -17.34 5.20 -9.55
C CYS A 170 -17.92 4.49 -10.78
N LEU A 171 -17.35 3.35 -11.17
CA LEU A 171 -17.81 2.52 -12.30
C LEU A 171 -18.95 1.58 -11.91
N GLU A 172 -19.36 1.54 -10.64
CA GLU A 172 -20.33 0.58 -10.10
C GLU A 172 -19.93 -0.87 -10.40
N ILE A 173 -18.64 -1.15 -10.45
CA ILE A 173 -18.10 -2.50 -10.55
C ILE A 173 -18.17 -3.10 -9.16
N LYS A 174 -18.96 -4.16 -8.98
CA LYS A 174 -18.93 -4.92 -7.73
C LYS A 174 -17.52 -5.50 -7.58
N PRO A 175 -16.91 -5.45 -6.38
CA PRO A 175 -15.70 -6.21 -6.13
C PRO A 175 -15.97 -7.65 -6.55
N GLN A 176 -15.20 -8.18 -7.49
CA GLN A 176 -15.22 -9.61 -7.76
C GLN A 176 -14.77 -10.24 -6.46
N ASP A 177 -15.65 -11.05 -5.87
CA ASP A 177 -15.33 -11.80 -4.68
C ASP A 177 -14.04 -12.58 -4.99
N GLU A 178 -13.03 -12.43 -4.12
CA GLU A 178 -11.71 -13.08 -4.23
C GLU A 178 -11.81 -14.60 -4.00
N GLU A 179 -12.80 -15.27 -4.58
CA GLU A 179 -12.95 -16.72 -4.50
C GLU A 179 -12.02 -17.49 -5.46
N GLU A 180 -11.47 -16.85 -6.49
CA GLU A 180 -10.59 -17.53 -7.44
C GLU A 180 -9.12 -17.68 -6.98
N ASN A 181 -8.71 -17.09 -5.84
CA ASN A 181 -7.33 -17.22 -5.35
C ASN A 181 -7.13 -18.33 -4.29
N LYS A 182 -8.13 -19.18 -4.04
CA LYS A 182 -7.97 -20.37 -3.17
C LYS A 182 -7.40 -21.60 -3.87
N GLU A 183 -7.27 -21.59 -5.19
CA GLU A 183 -6.76 -22.76 -5.93
C GLU A 183 -5.23 -22.95 -5.91
N ASN A 184 -4.47 -22.05 -5.29
CA ASN A 184 -3.00 -22.17 -5.22
C ASN A 184 -2.45 -22.19 -3.80
N ALA A 185 -3.21 -22.62 -2.81
CA ALA A 185 -2.67 -22.94 -1.50
C ALA A 185 -1.98 -24.31 -1.56
N VAL A 186 -0.67 -24.29 -1.76
CA VAL A 186 0.20 -25.45 -1.51
C VAL A 186 0.58 -25.47 -0.03
N ASP A 187 0.49 -26.64 0.59
CA ASP A 187 0.99 -26.86 1.93
C ASP A 187 2.51 -26.71 1.99
N GLU A 188 3.08 -26.63 3.19
CA GLU A 188 4.53 -26.47 3.41
C GLU A 188 5.38 -27.60 2.79
N ASN A 189 4.75 -28.63 2.19
CA ASN A 189 5.38 -29.78 1.55
C ASN A 189 5.14 -29.85 0.03
N GLY A 190 4.46 -28.86 -0.58
CA GLY A 190 4.32 -28.75 -2.03
C GLY A 190 3.21 -29.61 -2.65
N ASN A 191 2.24 -30.09 -1.86
CA ASN A 191 1.10 -30.88 -2.37
C ASN A 191 -0.16 -30.03 -2.48
N LYS A 192 -0.87 -30.17 -3.64
CA LYS A 192 -2.20 -29.57 -3.84
C LYS A 192 -3.22 -30.28 -2.95
N VAL A 193 -3.99 -29.54 -2.19
CA VAL A 193 -5.13 -30.06 -1.42
C VAL A 193 -6.37 -29.97 -2.30
N GLU A 194 -6.85 -31.13 -2.76
CA GLU A 194 -8.14 -31.24 -3.46
C GLU A 194 -9.27 -31.24 -2.42
N ALA A 195 -10.16 -30.24 -2.50
CA ALA A 195 -11.40 -30.25 -1.73
C ALA A 195 -12.48 -30.93 -2.56
N GLU A 196 -13.01 -32.04 -2.05
CA GLU A 196 -14.16 -32.76 -2.63
C GLU A 196 -15.41 -31.86 -2.60
N VAL A 197 -15.91 -31.51 -3.77
CA VAL A 197 -17.21 -30.88 -3.96
C VAL A 197 -18.26 -31.99 -4.12
N VAL A 198 -19.19 -32.04 -3.20
CA VAL A 198 -20.39 -32.94 -3.32
C VAL A 198 -21.37 -32.21 -4.25
N GLU A 199 -21.50 -32.73 -5.45
CA GLU A 199 -22.55 -32.31 -6.40
C GLU A 199 -23.93 -32.84 -5.95
N ASP A 200 -24.84 -31.91 -5.69
CA ASP A 200 -26.27 -32.25 -5.63
C ASP A 200 -26.93 -31.76 -6.93
N LYS A 201 -27.33 -32.71 -7.77
CA LYS A 201 -28.01 -32.46 -9.04
C LYS A 201 -29.48 -32.14 -8.78
N ALA A 202 -29.92 -30.98 -9.22
CA ALA A 202 -31.32 -30.78 -9.57
C ALA A 202 -31.39 -30.23 -11.00
N GLU A 203 -31.93 -31.07 -11.89
CA GLU A 203 -32.30 -30.68 -13.25
C GLU A 203 -33.52 -29.76 -13.21
N ASP A 204 -33.44 -28.63 -13.88
CA ASP A 204 -34.64 -28.01 -14.46
C ASP A 204 -34.26 -27.27 -15.76
N GLU A 205 -34.90 -27.75 -16.83
CA GLU A 205 -34.84 -27.18 -18.16
C GLU A 205 -35.66 -25.89 -18.17
N THR A 206 -35.12 -24.78 -18.71
CA THR A 206 -35.86 -23.96 -19.69
C THR A 206 -35.07 -22.71 -20.16
N SER A 207 -35.09 -22.60 -21.49
CA SER A 207 -35.03 -21.41 -22.33
C SER A 207 -33.74 -20.58 -22.36
N GLU A 208 -33.01 -20.82 -23.44
CA GLU A 208 -32.08 -19.87 -24.05
C GLU A 208 -32.80 -18.54 -24.41
N GLU A 209 -32.62 -17.52 -23.61
CA GLU A 209 -32.74 -16.15 -24.06
C GLU A 209 -31.34 -15.57 -24.18
N ASN A 210 -30.87 -15.45 -25.43
CA ASN A 210 -29.75 -14.64 -25.85
C ASN A 210 -30.03 -13.17 -25.53
N THR A 211 -29.67 -12.73 -24.34
CA THR A 211 -29.50 -11.31 -24.06
C THR A 211 -28.07 -10.95 -24.41
N GLU A 212 -27.84 -10.47 -25.62
CA GLU A 212 -26.71 -9.62 -25.94
C GLU A 212 -26.79 -8.40 -25.01
N GLU A 213 -26.17 -8.48 -23.81
CA GLU A 213 -25.88 -7.29 -23.01
C GLU A 213 -24.88 -6.45 -23.82
N GLU A 214 -25.39 -5.45 -24.52
CA GLU A 214 -24.59 -4.36 -25.05
C GLU A 214 -23.71 -3.86 -23.89
N LYS A 215 -22.39 -4.12 -23.97
CA LYS A 215 -21.41 -3.55 -23.05
C LYS A 215 -21.44 -2.03 -23.23
N LYS A 216 -22.32 -1.35 -22.50
CA LYS A 216 -22.32 0.11 -22.43
C LYS A 216 -21.01 0.54 -21.83
N GLU A 217 -20.15 1.15 -22.64
CA GLU A 217 -18.93 1.77 -22.16
C GLU A 217 -19.29 2.81 -21.09
N LYS A 218 -18.85 2.59 -19.85
CA LYS A 218 -19.03 3.56 -18.77
C LYS A 218 -17.92 4.60 -18.88
N ILE A 219 -18.30 5.86 -19.11
CA ILE A 219 -17.38 6.99 -19.27
C ILE A 219 -17.42 7.79 -17.97
N ILE A 220 -16.25 8.06 -17.39
CA ILE A 220 -16.09 8.94 -16.23
C ILE A 220 -15.39 10.21 -16.69
N TYR A 221 -15.97 11.36 -16.38
CA TYR A 221 -15.33 12.65 -16.54
C TYR A 221 -14.70 13.07 -15.21
N TYR A 222 -13.47 13.56 -15.25
CA TYR A 222 -12.77 14.05 -14.05
C TYR A 222 -12.25 15.46 -14.25
N VAL A 223 -12.18 16.20 -13.15
CA VAL A 223 -11.69 17.56 -13.07
C VAL A 223 -10.42 17.57 -12.24
N THR A 224 -9.37 18.20 -12.73
CA THR A 224 -8.09 18.31 -12.02
C THR A 224 -7.96 19.61 -11.23
N ASP A 225 -8.68 20.65 -11.63
CA ASP A 225 -8.68 21.97 -11.01
C ASP A 225 -10.10 22.56 -11.03
N GLU A 226 -10.75 22.57 -9.87
CA GLU A 226 -12.13 23.04 -9.72
C GLU A 226 -12.28 24.51 -10.10
N GLN A 227 -11.26 25.35 -9.86
CA GLN A 227 -11.36 26.79 -10.14
C GLN A 227 -11.26 27.09 -11.63
N GLN A 228 -10.30 26.45 -12.32
CA GLN A 228 -10.08 26.66 -13.75
C GLN A 228 -11.14 25.96 -14.61
N GLN A 229 -11.69 24.86 -14.12
CA GLN A 229 -12.61 24.00 -14.84
C GLN A 229 -14.06 24.12 -14.33
N SER A 230 -14.37 25.14 -13.54
CA SER A 230 -15.69 25.35 -12.92
C SER A 230 -16.86 25.38 -13.90
N GLN A 231 -16.59 25.70 -15.17
CA GLN A 231 -17.63 25.71 -16.23
C GLN A 231 -18.04 24.29 -16.68
N TYR A 232 -17.31 23.25 -16.28
CA TYR A 232 -17.58 21.84 -16.64
C TYR A 232 -18.15 21.04 -15.46
N ILE A 233 -18.26 21.65 -14.29
CA ILE A 233 -18.87 21.11 -13.08
C ILE A 233 -20.33 21.59 -12.98
#